data_ae58a4e9f916691e3cac700d467052a8
#
_entry.id   ae58a4e9f916691e3cac700d467052a8
#
_cell.length_a   1.000
_cell.length_b   1.000
_cell.length_c   1.000
_cell.angle_alpha   90.00
_cell.angle_beta   90.00
_cell.angle_gamma   90.00
#
_symmetry.space_group_name_H-M   'P 1'
#
loop_
_entity.id
_entity.type
_entity.pdbx_description
1 polymer ?
#
loop_
_entity_poly.entity_id
_entity_poly.type
_entity_poly.pdbx_seq_one_letter_code
_entity_poly.pdbx_strand_id
1 'polypeptide(L)'
;IWERDDAPLADAYVGPPHEIWALRHALSEGVKHLGRLIAFDLSFRRGDIMRFLDRMKLEMPEAFPDITICAFGHIGDGGVHLSLVVAKDDPRLADPGFEHALREWVFKVAVEDFGGSFSAEHALGRKNQSFYEKFTPQDVRRLAAGLKAMTSPTSLGTVTF
;
A
#
# COMPACT_ATOMS: atom_id res chain seq x y z
N ILE A 1 -0.79 18.45 26.35
CA ILE A 1 -0.12 18.21 25.02
C ILE A 1 0.00 19.53 24.26
N TRP A 2 -1.05 20.38 24.28
CA TRP A 2 -1.11 21.67 23.55
C TRP A 2 -0.21 22.78 24.10
N GLU A 3 0.10 22.72 25.40
CA GLU A 3 0.81 23.78 26.14
C GLU A 3 2.35 23.61 26.10
N ARG A 4 2.84 22.71 25.28
CA ARG A 4 4.29 22.46 25.15
C ARG A 4 4.81 23.09 23.88
N ASP A 5 5.90 23.82 23.95
CA ASP A 5 6.58 24.46 22.80
C ASP A 5 7.06 23.44 21.76
N ASP A 6 7.25 22.15 22.16
CA ASP A 6 7.63 21.04 21.31
C ASP A 6 6.44 20.13 20.92
N ALA A 7 5.20 20.61 21.08
CA ALA A 7 4.02 19.82 20.75
C ALA A 7 4.02 19.40 19.26
N PRO A 8 3.81 18.12 18.96
CA PRO A 8 3.79 17.63 17.56
C PRO A 8 2.51 18.02 16.81
N LEU A 9 1.58 18.72 17.48
CA LEU A 9 0.30 19.15 16.93
C LEU A 9 0.25 20.65 16.82
N ALA A 10 0.02 21.15 15.62
CA ALA A 10 -0.13 22.58 15.36
C ALA A 10 -1.55 23.07 15.71
N ASP A 11 -2.56 22.25 15.44
CA ASP A 11 -3.97 22.61 15.66
C ASP A 11 -4.85 21.37 15.77
N ALA A 12 -6.09 21.52 16.27
CA ALA A 12 -7.14 20.50 16.24
C ALA A 12 -8.49 21.13 15.94
N TYR A 13 -9.16 20.53 14.98
CA TYR A 13 -10.51 20.92 14.58
C TYR A 13 -11.55 19.99 15.21
N VAL A 14 -12.57 20.58 15.82
CA VAL A 14 -13.76 19.88 16.30
C VAL A 14 -14.97 20.45 15.56
N GLY A 15 -15.63 19.62 14.79
CA GLY A 15 -16.74 20.05 13.95
C GLY A 15 -17.78 18.95 13.73
N PRO A 16 -18.83 19.23 12.92
CA PRO A 16 -19.86 18.25 12.60
C PRO A 16 -19.23 16.99 11.96
N PRO A 17 -19.69 15.78 12.35
CA PRO A 17 -19.10 14.54 11.83
C PRO A 17 -19.04 14.46 10.30
N HIS A 18 -20.03 14.95 9.59
CA HIS A 18 -20.08 14.91 8.13
C HIS A 18 -18.99 15.75 7.46
N GLU A 19 -18.57 16.89 8.05
CA GLU A 19 -17.48 17.71 7.55
C GLU A 19 -16.13 17.02 7.74
N ILE A 20 -15.92 16.42 8.92
CA ILE A 20 -14.70 15.67 9.22
C ILE A 20 -14.58 14.44 8.31
N TRP A 21 -15.67 13.71 8.11
CA TRP A 21 -15.70 12.56 7.19
C TRP A 21 -15.50 12.96 5.73
N ALA A 22 -16.00 14.13 5.32
CA ALA A 22 -15.74 14.66 3.98
C ALA A 22 -14.24 14.86 3.71
N LEU A 23 -13.49 15.38 4.69
CA LEU A 23 -12.03 15.49 4.60
C LEU A 23 -11.36 14.12 4.44
N ARG A 24 -11.79 13.12 5.24
CA ARG A 24 -11.26 11.74 5.15
C ARG A 24 -11.53 11.13 3.78
N HIS A 25 -12.72 11.30 3.22
CA HIS A 25 -13.08 10.77 1.90
C HIS A 25 -12.35 11.50 0.76
N ALA A 26 -12.10 12.79 0.91
CA ALA A 26 -11.38 13.59 -0.08
C ALA A 26 -9.93 13.14 -0.30
N LEU A 27 -9.30 12.46 0.66
CA LEU A 27 -7.91 12.00 0.54
C LEU A 27 -7.70 11.10 -0.69
N SER A 28 -8.52 10.06 -0.83
CA SER A 28 -8.40 9.11 -1.95
C SER A 28 -8.70 9.74 -3.31
N GLU A 29 -9.66 10.65 -3.37
CA GLU A 29 -10.00 11.37 -4.61
C GLU A 29 -8.93 12.42 -4.94
N GLY A 30 -8.43 13.15 -3.94
CA GLY A 30 -7.39 14.16 -4.12
C GLY A 30 -6.13 13.58 -4.76
N VAL A 31 -5.69 12.43 -4.31
CA VAL A 31 -4.49 11.76 -4.86
C VAL A 31 -4.64 11.41 -6.35
N LYS A 32 -5.84 11.03 -6.81
CA LYS A 32 -6.11 10.69 -8.22
C LYS A 32 -5.94 11.89 -9.18
N HIS A 33 -6.11 13.10 -8.67
CA HIS A 33 -5.95 14.30 -9.50
C HIS A 33 -4.47 14.66 -9.76
N LEU A 34 -3.55 14.18 -8.93
CA LEU A 34 -2.13 14.51 -9.03
C LEU A 34 -1.43 13.83 -10.21
N GLY A 35 -1.92 12.67 -10.67
CA GLY A 35 -1.27 11.94 -11.76
C GLY A 35 -1.83 10.54 -11.97
N ARG A 36 -1.03 9.67 -12.58
CA ARG A 36 -1.29 8.23 -12.67
C ARG A 36 -0.98 7.59 -11.32
N LEU A 37 -1.99 7.03 -10.70
CA LEU A 37 -1.88 6.38 -9.40
C LEU A 37 -1.49 4.91 -9.53
N ILE A 38 -0.44 4.51 -8.82
CA ILE A 38 -0.07 3.13 -8.56
C ILE A 38 -0.27 2.88 -7.06
N ALA A 39 -1.37 2.22 -6.72
CA ALA A 39 -1.78 2.01 -5.34
C ALA A 39 -1.29 0.68 -4.79
N PHE A 40 -0.95 0.68 -3.51
CA PHE A 40 -0.54 -0.45 -2.70
C PHE A 40 -1.37 -0.51 -1.43
N ASP A 41 -1.69 -1.70 -1.00
CA ASP A 41 -2.40 -1.99 0.23
C ASP A 41 -1.53 -2.91 1.08
N LEU A 42 -0.79 -2.32 1.99
CA LEU A 42 0.27 -2.98 2.75
C LEU A 42 -0.10 -3.06 4.23
N SER A 43 0.44 -4.05 4.93
CA SER A 43 0.35 -4.07 6.38
C SER A 43 1.69 -4.43 7.04
N PHE A 44 1.90 -3.87 8.23
CA PHE A 44 3.12 -3.99 9.02
C PHE A 44 2.80 -4.15 10.49
N ARG A 45 3.79 -4.55 11.26
CA ARG A 45 3.75 -4.29 12.70
C ARG A 45 3.70 -2.78 12.91
N ARG A 46 2.85 -2.29 13.80
CA ARG A 46 2.62 -0.85 14.01
C ARG A 46 3.90 -0.03 14.18
N GLY A 47 4.90 -0.57 14.88
CA GLY A 47 6.20 0.09 15.08
C GLY A 47 7.06 0.21 13.81
N ASP A 48 6.76 -0.53 12.75
CA ASP A 48 7.55 -0.54 11.52
C ASP A 48 6.98 0.38 10.42
N ILE A 49 5.74 0.85 10.55
CA ILE A 49 5.09 1.70 9.54
C ILE A 49 5.93 2.93 9.23
N MET A 50 6.28 3.72 10.24
CA MET A 50 7.03 4.96 10.02
C MET A 50 8.43 4.68 9.46
N ARG A 51 9.10 3.64 9.94
CA ARG A 51 10.41 3.20 9.44
C ARG A 51 10.35 2.82 7.96
N PHE A 52 9.29 2.09 7.57
CA PHE A 52 9.05 1.76 6.16
C PHE A 52 8.80 3.02 5.32
N LEU A 53 7.95 3.93 5.78
CA LEU A 53 7.66 5.19 5.06
C LEU A 53 8.90 6.08 4.94
N ASP A 54 9.72 6.16 5.96
CA ASP A 54 10.97 6.93 5.92
C ASP A 54 11.96 6.31 4.92
N ARG A 55 12.03 4.98 4.85
CA ARG A 55 12.83 4.28 3.85
C ARG A 55 12.31 4.54 2.43
N MET A 56 10.99 4.52 2.23
CA MET A 56 10.39 4.88 0.92
C MET A 56 10.79 6.28 0.50
N LYS A 57 10.71 7.28 1.40
CA LYS A 57 11.10 8.67 1.11
C LYS A 57 12.57 8.81 0.77
N LEU A 58 13.44 8.02 1.42
CA LEU A 58 14.88 8.07 1.22
C LEU A 58 15.32 7.40 -0.09
N GLU A 59 14.81 6.20 -0.39
CA GLU A 59 15.32 5.36 -1.47
C GLU A 59 14.53 5.48 -2.78
N MET A 60 13.24 5.84 -2.71
CA MET A 60 12.40 5.97 -3.90
C MET A 60 12.96 6.98 -4.93
N PRO A 61 13.44 8.17 -4.55
CA PRO A 61 13.96 9.13 -5.52
C PRO A 61 15.17 8.63 -6.29
N GLU A 62 15.94 7.70 -5.70
CA GLU A 62 17.12 7.10 -6.32
C GLU A 62 16.74 5.92 -7.22
N ALA A 63 15.84 5.05 -6.75
CA ALA A 63 15.39 3.88 -7.48
C ALA A 63 14.40 4.22 -8.62
N PHE A 64 13.49 5.15 -8.37
CA PHE A 64 12.43 5.59 -9.27
C PHE A 64 12.23 7.11 -9.12
N PRO A 65 13.00 7.95 -9.82
CA PRO A 65 12.91 9.40 -9.72
C PRO A 65 11.53 9.93 -10.13
N ASP A 66 11.20 11.13 -9.66
CA ASP A 66 9.98 11.88 -10.01
C ASP A 66 8.65 11.17 -9.66
N ILE A 67 8.65 10.37 -8.59
CA ILE A 67 7.44 9.77 -8.04
C ILE A 67 7.03 10.46 -6.75
N THR A 68 5.79 10.94 -6.69
CA THR A 68 5.23 11.51 -5.46
C THR A 68 4.69 10.40 -4.57
N ILE A 69 5.12 10.38 -3.31
CA ILE A 69 4.66 9.41 -2.31
C ILE A 69 3.52 10.02 -1.50
N CYS A 70 2.34 9.40 -1.56
CA CYS A 70 1.21 9.72 -0.72
C CYS A 70 0.87 8.49 0.13
N ALA A 71 0.95 8.62 1.45
CA ALA A 71 0.66 7.52 2.37
C ALA A 71 -0.42 7.94 3.37
N PHE A 72 -1.41 7.09 3.54
CA PHE A 72 -2.45 7.21 4.56
C PHE A 72 -2.93 5.80 4.91
N GLY A 73 -3.80 5.66 5.88
CA GLY A 73 -4.32 4.32 6.21
C GLY A 73 -4.76 4.17 7.66
N HIS A 74 -4.80 2.92 8.09
CA HIS A 74 -5.29 2.48 9.38
C HIS A 74 -4.10 2.18 10.31
N ILE A 75 -3.43 3.23 10.74
CA ILE A 75 -2.17 3.12 11.50
C ILE A 75 -2.32 2.30 12.80
N GLY A 76 -3.54 2.32 13.37
CA GLY A 76 -3.84 1.60 14.61
C GLY A 76 -3.80 0.08 14.48
N ASP A 77 -4.07 -0.46 13.29
CA ASP A 77 -4.05 -1.89 13.00
C ASP A 77 -2.87 -2.34 12.12
N GLY A 78 -2.06 -1.40 11.69
CA GLY A 78 -0.87 -1.68 10.88
C GLY A 78 -1.08 -1.50 9.38
N GLY A 79 -2.27 -1.08 8.92
CA GLY A 79 -2.60 -0.90 7.51
C GLY A 79 -2.08 0.40 6.91
N VAL A 80 -1.48 0.32 5.71
CA VAL A 80 -0.98 1.47 4.95
C VAL A 80 -1.45 1.39 3.51
N HIS A 81 -2.21 2.40 3.08
CA HIS A 81 -2.47 2.67 1.68
C HIS A 81 -1.34 3.57 1.16
N LEU A 82 -0.36 2.96 0.50
CA LEU A 82 0.71 3.69 -0.16
C LEU A 82 0.29 3.96 -1.59
N SER A 83 0.24 5.22 -1.95
CA SER A 83 -0.08 5.68 -3.30
C SER A 83 1.14 6.35 -3.91
N LEU A 84 1.68 5.75 -4.96
CA LEU A 84 2.76 6.31 -5.76
C LEU A 84 2.16 6.98 -6.98
N VAL A 85 2.42 8.27 -7.11
CA VAL A 85 1.84 9.09 -8.19
C VAL A 85 2.93 9.43 -9.18
N VAL A 86 2.70 9.06 -10.43
CA VAL A 86 3.56 9.32 -11.58
C VAL A 86 2.89 10.38 -12.45
N ALA A 87 3.63 11.32 -13.00
CA ALA A 87 3.09 12.32 -13.92
C ALA A 87 2.36 11.65 -15.09
N LYS A 88 1.23 12.23 -15.54
CA LYS A 88 0.39 11.60 -16.60
C LYS A 88 1.10 11.46 -17.93
N ASP A 89 2.06 12.33 -18.19
CA ASP A 89 2.88 12.40 -19.40
C ASP A 89 4.25 11.73 -19.25
N ASP A 90 4.48 11.03 -18.14
CA ASP A 90 5.73 10.31 -17.90
C ASP A 90 5.92 9.19 -18.94
N PRO A 91 7.01 9.21 -19.73
CA PRO A 91 7.25 8.24 -20.79
C PRO A 91 7.37 6.79 -20.28
N ARG A 92 7.74 6.60 -19.01
CA ARG A 92 7.83 5.26 -18.37
C ARG A 92 6.49 4.55 -18.30
N LEU A 93 5.38 5.28 -18.32
CA LEU A 93 4.04 4.70 -18.32
C LEU A 93 3.70 3.95 -19.61
N ALA A 94 4.44 4.17 -20.67
CA ALA A 94 4.32 3.41 -21.92
C ALA A 94 4.99 2.04 -21.86
N ASP A 95 5.90 1.82 -20.91
CA ASP A 95 6.54 0.52 -20.68
C ASP A 95 5.66 -0.37 -19.79
N PRO A 96 5.17 -1.51 -20.30
CA PRO A 96 4.39 -2.47 -19.49
C PRO A 96 5.15 -3.03 -18.27
N GLY A 97 6.49 -3.04 -18.34
CA GLY A 97 7.36 -3.52 -17.25
C GLY A 97 7.51 -2.54 -16.10
N PHE A 98 7.31 -1.25 -16.34
CA PHE A 98 7.56 -0.21 -15.34
C PHE A 98 6.72 -0.37 -14.06
N GLU A 99 5.39 -0.49 -14.21
CA GLU A 99 4.50 -0.68 -13.05
C GLU A 99 4.84 -1.98 -12.30
N HIS A 100 5.20 -3.04 -13.04
CA HIS A 100 5.57 -4.31 -12.42
C HIS A 100 6.87 -4.19 -11.62
N ALA A 101 7.91 -3.58 -12.18
CA ALA A 101 9.19 -3.36 -11.50
C ALA A 101 9.03 -2.49 -10.24
N LEU A 102 8.23 -1.42 -10.33
CA LEU A 102 7.93 -0.55 -9.20
C LEU A 102 7.20 -1.31 -8.09
N ARG A 103 6.19 -2.12 -8.44
CA ARG A 103 5.46 -2.97 -7.48
C ARG A 103 6.39 -3.99 -6.82
N GLU A 104 7.19 -4.65 -7.62
CA GLU A 104 8.13 -5.66 -7.12
C GLU A 104 9.12 -5.05 -6.11
N TRP A 105 9.66 -3.88 -6.41
CA TRP A 105 10.57 -3.18 -5.51
C TRP A 105 9.91 -2.81 -4.18
N VAL A 106 8.71 -2.21 -4.22
CA VAL A 106 7.96 -1.86 -3.00
C VAL A 106 7.61 -3.10 -2.18
N PHE A 107 7.12 -4.16 -2.82
CA PHE A 107 6.74 -5.40 -2.14
C PHE A 107 7.95 -6.13 -1.56
N LYS A 108 9.08 -6.11 -2.27
CA LYS A 108 10.33 -6.65 -1.74
C LYS A 108 10.74 -5.96 -0.45
N VAL A 109 10.78 -4.64 -0.44
CA VAL A 109 11.11 -3.87 0.78
C VAL A 109 10.10 -4.17 1.88
N ALA A 110 8.80 -4.16 1.59
CA ALA A 110 7.77 -4.41 2.58
C ALA A 110 7.87 -5.80 3.21
N VAL A 111 8.08 -6.84 2.41
CA VAL A 111 8.07 -8.23 2.86
C VAL A 111 9.42 -8.68 3.40
N GLU A 112 10.50 -8.46 2.62
CA GLU A 112 11.81 -9.02 2.97
C GLU A 112 12.51 -8.20 4.07
N ASP A 113 12.40 -6.87 4.05
CA ASP A 113 13.14 -6.02 4.98
C ASP A 113 12.32 -5.68 6.25
N PHE A 114 10.99 -5.64 6.13
CA PHE A 114 10.11 -5.28 7.25
C PHE A 114 9.22 -6.43 7.75
N GLY A 115 9.23 -7.58 7.09
CA GLY A 115 8.35 -8.70 7.44
C GLY A 115 6.86 -8.35 7.39
N GLY A 116 6.51 -7.38 6.53
CA GLY A 116 5.14 -6.93 6.29
C GLY A 116 4.40 -7.82 5.29
N SER A 117 3.17 -7.45 4.98
CA SER A 117 2.36 -8.06 3.94
C SER A 117 2.19 -7.13 2.76
N PHE A 118 2.31 -7.68 1.55
CA PHE A 118 2.06 -6.95 0.30
C PHE A 118 0.57 -6.88 -0.08
N SER A 119 -0.31 -7.42 0.75
CA SER A 119 -1.76 -7.33 0.63
C SER A 119 -2.37 -7.31 2.03
N ALA A 120 -3.16 -6.30 2.34
CA ALA A 120 -3.83 -6.12 3.62
C ALA A 120 -5.34 -6.37 3.49
N GLU A 121 -6.15 -5.31 3.44
CA GLU A 121 -7.61 -5.42 3.45
C GLU A 121 -8.23 -5.66 2.06
N HIS A 122 -7.54 -5.28 0.98
CA HIS A 122 -8.07 -5.40 -0.39
C HIS A 122 -7.90 -6.79 -1.01
N ALA A 123 -7.31 -7.73 -0.29
CA ALA A 123 -6.97 -9.08 -0.76
C ALA A 123 -6.03 -9.08 -2.00
N LEU A 124 -5.73 -10.26 -2.53
CA LEU A 124 -4.72 -10.42 -3.58
C LEU A 124 -5.12 -9.81 -4.93
N GLY A 125 -6.31 -10.14 -5.42
CA GLY A 125 -6.72 -9.79 -6.76
C GLY A 125 -5.79 -10.32 -7.86
N ARG A 126 -6.21 -10.18 -9.11
CA ARG A 126 -5.44 -10.68 -10.28
C ARG A 126 -4.05 -10.05 -10.43
N LYS A 127 -3.95 -8.76 -10.14
CA LYS A 127 -2.70 -8.00 -10.33
C LYS A 127 -1.56 -8.48 -9.45
N ASN A 128 -1.88 -9.09 -8.31
CA ASN A 128 -0.90 -9.52 -7.34
C ASN A 128 -0.58 -11.02 -7.39
N GLN A 129 -1.11 -11.79 -8.39
CA GLN A 129 -0.90 -13.23 -8.48
C GLN A 129 0.60 -13.60 -8.53
N SER A 130 1.38 -12.95 -9.40
CA SER A 130 2.82 -13.20 -9.51
C SER A 130 3.58 -12.86 -8.24
N PHE A 131 3.16 -11.83 -7.54
CA PHE A 131 3.75 -11.45 -6.25
C PHE A 131 3.36 -12.40 -5.12
N TYR A 132 2.13 -12.94 -5.16
CA TYR A 132 1.72 -14.00 -4.25
C TYR A 132 2.60 -15.24 -4.39
N GLU A 133 2.86 -15.66 -5.62
CA GLU A 133 3.74 -16.80 -5.90
C GLU A 133 5.19 -16.54 -5.46
N LYS A 134 5.65 -15.30 -5.59
CA LYS A 134 7.01 -14.90 -5.26
C LYS A 134 7.24 -14.71 -3.76
N PHE A 135 6.35 -13.99 -3.09
CA PHE A 135 6.57 -13.52 -1.72
C PHE A 135 5.83 -14.33 -0.64
N THR A 136 4.89 -15.21 -1.01
CA THR A 136 4.18 -16.04 -0.03
C THR A 136 4.89 -17.39 0.16
N PRO A 137 5.24 -17.76 1.42
CA PRO A 137 5.84 -19.05 1.71
C PRO A 137 5.01 -20.22 1.17
N GLN A 138 5.70 -21.27 0.72
CA GLN A 138 5.06 -22.41 0.06
C GLN A 138 4.07 -23.18 0.96
N ASP A 139 4.37 -23.26 2.25
CA ASP A 139 3.51 -23.89 3.26
C ASP A 139 2.20 -23.09 3.45
N VAL A 140 2.29 -21.76 3.47
CA VAL A 140 1.12 -20.87 3.51
C VAL A 140 0.26 -21.03 2.25
N ARG A 141 0.88 -21.10 1.07
CA ARG A 141 0.17 -21.33 -0.20
C ARG A 141 -0.54 -22.70 -0.21
N ARG A 142 0.13 -23.75 0.27
CA ARG A 142 -0.49 -25.09 0.40
C ARG A 142 -1.68 -25.09 1.34
N LEU A 143 -1.58 -24.39 2.48
CA LEU A 143 -2.68 -24.25 3.41
C LEU A 143 -3.86 -23.49 2.79
N ALA A 144 -3.61 -22.38 2.12
CA ALA A 144 -4.63 -21.60 1.42
C ALA A 144 -5.36 -22.43 0.35
N ALA A 145 -4.60 -23.17 -0.47
CA ALA A 145 -5.16 -24.08 -1.48
C ALA A 145 -6.03 -25.19 -0.85
N GLY A 146 -5.57 -25.76 0.25
CA GLY A 146 -6.34 -26.77 0.99
C GLY A 146 -7.66 -26.24 1.55
N LEU A 147 -7.62 -25.06 2.18
CA LEU A 147 -8.82 -24.39 2.69
C LEU A 147 -9.80 -24.06 1.55
N LYS A 148 -9.31 -23.54 0.43
CA LYS A 148 -10.13 -23.26 -0.74
C LYS A 148 -10.81 -24.52 -1.28
N ALA A 149 -10.08 -25.63 -1.41
CA ALA A 149 -10.63 -26.90 -1.88
C ALA A 149 -11.75 -27.44 -0.97
N MET A 150 -11.64 -27.20 0.34
CA MET A 150 -12.64 -27.63 1.32
C MET A 150 -13.89 -26.74 1.33
N THR A 151 -13.71 -25.41 1.17
CA THR A 151 -14.79 -24.42 1.36
C THR A 151 -15.42 -23.96 0.06
N SER A 152 -14.69 -23.98 -1.03
CA SER A 152 -15.11 -23.52 -2.36
C SER A 152 -14.51 -24.42 -3.44
N PRO A 153 -15.01 -25.65 -3.61
CA PRO A 153 -14.46 -26.60 -4.57
C PRO A 153 -14.64 -26.18 -6.04
N THR A 154 -15.55 -25.25 -6.30
CA THR A 154 -15.74 -24.65 -7.62
C THR A 154 -14.82 -23.45 -7.80
N SER A 155 -14.39 -23.23 -9.05
CA SER A 155 -13.55 -22.06 -9.39
C SER A 155 -14.35 -20.77 -9.25
N LEU A 156 -14.27 -20.15 -8.08
CA LEU A 156 -14.78 -18.80 -7.85
C LEU A 156 -13.61 -17.82 -7.95
N GLY A 157 -13.69 -16.91 -8.93
CA GLY A 157 -12.67 -15.91 -9.15
C GLY A 157 -11.47 -16.40 -9.95
N THR A 158 -10.44 -15.60 -9.98
CA THR A 158 -9.31 -15.73 -10.91
C THR A 158 -7.95 -15.81 -10.23
N VAL A 159 -7.92 -15.82 -8.91
CA VAL A 159 -6.70 -16.04 -8.13
C VAL A 159 -6.49 -17.52 -7.93
N THR A 160 -5.29 -17.99 -8.24
CA THR A 160 -4.86 -19.37 -8.00
C THR A 160 -4.04 -19.41 -6.71
N PHE A 161 -4.44 -20.27 -5.78
CA PHE A 161 -3.71 -20.46 -4.53
C PHE A 161 -2.81 -21.68 -4.60
#